data_3bc461e7d371719ef886c2a4307fb9f1
#
_entry.id   3bc461e7d371719ef886c2a4307fb9f1
#
_cell.length_a   1.000
_cell.length_b   1.000
_cell.length_c   1.000
_cell.angle_alpha   90.00
_cell.angle_beta   90.00
_cell.angle_gamma   90.00
#
_symmetry.space_group_name_H-M   'P 1'
#
loop_
_entity.id
_entity.type
_entity.pdbx_description
1 polymer ?
#
loop_
_entity_poly.entity_id
_entity_poly.type
_entity_poly.pdbx_seq_one_letter_code
_entity_poly.pdbx_strand_id
1 'polypeptide(L)'
;MAKSKQRKQKARDEPPKKRSAAWLCSSEAFDTLTCQGYTSLSHNPEIAAGVDTIARLIGSMTIHLMENKENGDIRIRNELSRKIDIAPNRYTTREQFVHWIVRTLYLEGNGNAVVWPDTKNGIIQDLNPIPPSMAFFIQDGWGYKVNIGGKEYTPDSVLHFVLNPDSCFPWLGTGYRVS
;
A
#
# COMPACT_ATOMS: atom_id res chain seq x y z
N MET A 1 39.72 -46.70 12.64
CA MET A 1 38.28 -46.44 12.79
C MET A 1 38.08 -45.23 13.67
N ALA A 2 38.03 -44.01 13.13
CA ALA A 2 37.58 -42.78 13.84
C ALA A 2 37.50 -41.62 12.84
N LYS A 3 36.48 -41.57 12.01
CA LYS A 3 36.15 -40.39 11.17
C LYS A 3 34.65 -40.29 10.95
N SER A 4 33.89 -40.01 11.99
CA SER A 4 32.42 -39.84 11.80
C SER A 4 31.74 -38.96 12.85
N LYS A 5 32.43 -38.02 13.53
CA LYS A 5 31.76 -37.18 14.54
C LYS A 5 31.90 -35.65 14.37
N GLN A 6 32.49 -35.16 13.30
CA GLN A 6 32.71 -33.69 13.15
C GLN A 6 31.75 -32.96 12.20
N ARG A 7 30.73 -33.61 11.64
CA ARG A 7 29.85 -32.96 10.63
C ARG A 7 28.49 -32.46 11.14
N LYS A 8 28.19 -32.63 12.44
CA LYS A 8 26.88 -32.22 13.02
C LYS A 8 26.91 -30.95 13.89
N GLN A 9 28.03 -30.31 14.09
CA GLN A 9 28.11 -29.14 14.96
C GLN A 9 28.13 -27.76 14.27
N LYS A 10 28.27 -27.72 12.94
CA LYS A 10 28.36 -26.45 12.20
C LYS A 10 27.03 -25.79 11.81
N ALA A 11 25.89 -26.39 12.15
CA ALA A 11 24.55 -25.87 11.81
C ALA A 11 23.83 -25.19 12.99
N ARG A 12 24.54 -24.90 14.10
CA ARG A 12 23.88 -24.40 15.33
C ARG A 12 24.25 -22.98 15.74
N ASP A 13 25.16 -22.31 15.06
CA ASP A 13 25.69 -21.00 15.48
C ASP A 13 25.42 -19.83 14.50
N GLU A 14 24.48 -19.97 13.57
CA GLU A 14 23.98 -18.76 12.92
C GLU A 14 22.98 -18.06 13.86
N PRO A 15 23.27 -16.81 14.30
CA PRO A 15 22.31 -16.07 15.08
C PRO A 15 21.01 -15.92 14.27
N PRO A 16 19.83 -16.04 14.89
CA PRO A 16 18.57 -15.88 14.19
C PRO A 16 18.60 -14.52 13.47
N LYS A 17 18.47 -14.53 12.14
CA LYS A 17 18.35 -13.30 11.36
C LYS A 17 17.24 -12.49 12.00
N LYS A 18 17.58 -11.35 12.59
CA LYS A 18 16.60 -10.41 13.16
C LYS A 18 15.67 -9.98 12.02
N ARG A 19 14.51 -10.59 11.97
CA ARG A 19 13.45 -10.21 11.04
C ARG A 19 12.94 -8.85 11.52
N SER A 20 13.09 -7.81 10.71
CA SER A 20 12.62 -6.47 11.07
C SER A 20 11.10 -6.47 11.15
N ALA A 21 10.51 -5.61 11.99
CA ALA A 21 9.06 -5.43 12.07
C ALA A 21 8.45 -5.06 10.69
N ALA A 22 9.24 -4.41 9.84
CA ALA A 22 8.87 -4.12 8.45
C ALA A 22 8.55 -5.37 7.62
N TRP A 23 9.21 -6.50 7.89
CA TRP A 23 8.90 -7.77 7.21
C TRP A 23 7.51 -8.30 7.57
N LEU A 24 7.03 -8.08 8.80
CA LEU A 24 5.70 -8.53 9.24
C LEU A 24 4.54 -7.83 8.52
N CYS A 25 4.79 -6.68 7.90
CA CYS A 25 3.80 -5.91 7.15
C CYS A 25 3.81 -6.25 5.64
N SER A 26 4.69 -7.13 5.18
CA SER A 26 4.73 -7.55 3.78
C SER A 26 3.77 -8.72 3.51
N SER A 27 3.22 -8.77 2.30
CA SER A 27 2.40 -9.91 1.85
C SER A 27 3.16 -11.24 1.95
N GLU A 28 4.47 -11.24 1.64
CA GLU A 28 5.33 -12.42 1.75
C GLU A 28 5.48 -12.92 3.20
N ALA A 29 5.53 -12.00 4.17
CA ALA A 29 5.57 -12.36 5.58
C ALA A 29 4.27 -13.03 6.01
N PHE A 30 3.15 -12.51 5.53
CA PHE A 30 1.84 -13.07 5.79
C PHE A 30 1.73 -14.48 5.22
N ASP A 31 2.12 -14.67 3.96
CA ASP A 31 2.13 -15.99 3.29
C ASP A 31 3.05 -17.01 4.00
N THR A 32 4.12 -16.53 4.64
CA THR A 32 5.06 -17.38 5.38
C THR A 32 4.58 -17.72 6.81
N LEU A 33 3.76 -16.86 7.40
CA LEU A 33 3.24 -17.03 8.77
C LEU A 33 1.89 -17.73 8.84
N THR A 34 1.20 -17.85 7.70
CA THR A 34 -0.11 -18.52 7.64
C THR A 34 0.04 -20.03 7.64
N CYS A 35 -0.98 -20.69 8.19
CA CYS A 35 -1.06 -22.15 8.26
C CYS A 35 -0.94 -22.80 6.88
N GLN A 36 -0.38 -24.01 6.81
CA GLN A 36 -0.34 -24.80 5.57
C GLN A 36 -1.74 -24.88 4.94
N GLY A 37 -1.88 -24.38 3.71
CA GLY A 37 -3.14 -24.36 2.99
C GLY A 37 -3.78 -22.97 2.84
N TYR A 38 -3.19 -21.91 3.41
CA TYR A 38 -3.67 -20.56 3.17
C TYR A 38 -3.31 -20.11 1.74
N THR A 39 -4.33 -19.76 1.00
CA THR A 39 -4.17 -19.12 -0.31
C THR A 39 -4.44 -17.64 -0.15
N SER A 40 -3.54 -16.79 -0.64
CA SER A 40 -3.76 -15.34 -0.66
C SER A 40 -5.12 -15.01 -1.30
N LEU A 41 -5.85 -14.04 -0.74
CA LEU A 41 -7.15 -13.61 -1.27
C LEU A 41 -7.09 -13.22 -2.75
N SER A 42 -5.94 -12.72 -3.21
CA SER A 42 -5.70 -12.39 -4.61
C SER A 42 -5.74 -13.61 -5.56
N HIS A 43 -5.49 -14.81 -5.05
CA HIS A 43 -5.56 -16.06 -5.81
C HIS A 43 -6.96 -16.71 -5.82
N ASN A 44 -7.89 -16.22 -5.00
CA ASN A 44 -9.27 -16.69 -5.07
C ASN A 44 -10.02 -15.91 -6.16
N PRO A 45 -10.46 -16.59 -7.25
CA PRO A 45 -11.08 -15.91 -8.40
C PRO A 45 -12.40 -15.22 -8.05
N GLU A 46 -13.17 -15.73 -7.11
CA GLU A 46 -14.45 -15.14 -6.69
C GLU A 46 -14.22 -13.82 -5.94
N ILE A 47 -13.26 -13.81 -5.01
CA ILE A 47 -12.89 -12.61 -4.25
C ILE A 47 -12.27 -11.58 -5.19
N ALA A 48 -11.36 -11.99 -6.06
CA ALA A 48 -10.74 -11.10 -7.03
C ALA A 48 -11.78 -10.47 -7.96
N ALA A 49 -12.76 -11.24 -8.47
CA ALA A 49 -13.84 -10.72 -9.30
C ALA A 49 -14.73 -9.71 -8.55
N GLY A 50 -15.03 -9.98 -7.27
CA GLY A 50 -15.76 -9.06 -6.40
C GLY A 50 -15.03 -7.74 -6.20
N VAL A 51 -13.75 -7.81 -5.88
CA VAL A 51 -12.89 -6.61 -5.70
C VAL A 51 -12.74 -5.85 -7.01
N ASP A 52 -12.55 -6.53 -8.14
CA ASP A 52 -12.46 -5.90 -9.46
C ASP A 52 -13.78 -5.17 -9.83
N THR A 53 -14.92 -5.71 -9.44
CA THR A 53 -16.22 -5.06 -9.63
C THR A 53 -16.31 -3.76 -8.81
N ILE A 54 -15.96 -3.81 -7.53
CA ILE A 54 -15.90 -2.63 -6.66
C ILE A 54 -14.93 -1.59 -7.23
N ALA A 55 -13.73 -2.03 -7.63
CA ALA A 55 -12.71 -1.15 -8.19
C ALA A 55 -13.16 -0.44 -9.47
N ARG A 56 -13.89 -1.12 -10.35
CA ARG A 56 -14.48 -0.51 -11.56
C ARG A 56 -15.57 0.50 -11.21
N LEU A 57 -16.45 0.18 -10.26
CA LEU A 57 -17.49 1.10 -9.81
C LEU A 57 -16.89 2.38 -9.25
N ILE A 58 -15.89 2.28 -8.35
CA ILE A 58 -15.21 3.46 -7.80
C ILE A 58 -14.42 4.20 -8.88
N GLY A 59 -13.74 3.47 -9.77
CA GLY A 59 -12.99 4.03 -10.90
C GLY A 59 -13.86 4.80 -11.91
N SER A 60 -15.14 4.44 -12.03
CA SER A 60 -16.08 5.16 -12.90
C SER A 60 -16.58 6.48 -12.30
N MET A 61 -16.42 6.70 -10.99
CA MET A 61 -16.81 7.94 -10.32
C MET A 61 -15.92 9.09 -10.76
N THR A 62 -16.51 10.25 -11.02
CA THR A 62 -15.76 11.47 -11.32
C THR A 62 -15.29 12.15 -10.05
N ILE A 63 -14.05 12.60 -10.03
CA ILE A 63 -13.46 13.33 -8.91
C ILE A 63 -13.34 14.81 -9.31
N HIS A 64 -13.99 15.70 -8.56
CA HIS A 64 -13.95 17.12 -8.83
C HIS A 64 -13.17 17.86 -7.75
N LEU A 65 -12.26 18.72 -8.16
CA LEU A 65 -11.64 19.68 -7.27
C LEU A 65 -12.61 20.84 -7.06
N MET A 66 -13.00 21.10 -5.82
CA MET A 66 -13.94 22.15 -5.44
C MET A 66 -13.24 23.18 -4.56
N GLU A 67 -13.60 24.44 -4.72
CA GLU A 67 -13.21 25.54 -3.84
C GLU A 67 -14.45 26.01 -3.09
N ASN A 68 -14.37 26.03 -1.77
CA ASN A 68 -15.44 26.55 -0.93
C ASN A 68 -15.38 28.08 -0.89
N LYS A 69 -16.46 28.77 -1.33
CA LYS A 69 -16.63 30.21 -1.29
C LYS A 69 -17.86 30.57 -0.49
N GLU A 70 -17.95 31.84 -0.03
CA GLU A 70 -19.09 32.33 0.74
C GLU A 70 -20.45 32.12 0.04
N ASN A 71 -20.46 32.07 -1.30
CA ASN A 71 -21.66 31.86 -2.12
C ASN A 71 -21.87 30.43 -2.61
N GLY A 72 -21.13 29.45 -2.06
CA GLY A 72 -21.21 28.03 -2.43
C GLY A 72 -19.93 27.49 -3.06
N ASP A 73 -19.90 26.18 -3.27
CA ASP A 73 -18.76 25.47 -3.81
C ASP A 73 -18.64 25.65 -5.33
N ILE A 74 -17.46 26.03 -5.78
CA ILE A 74 -17.15 26.24 -7.20
C ILE A 74 -16.15 25.19 -7.66
N ARG A 75 -16.46 24.52 -8.79
CA ARG A 75 -15.54 23.57 -9.41
C ARG A 75 -14.33 24.30 -10.01
N ILE A 76 -13.13 23.92 -9.55
CA ILE A 76 -11.86 24.43 -10.08
C ILE A 76 -11.40 23.54 -11.22
N ARG A 77 -10.95 24.19 -12.32
CA ARG A 77 -10.32 23.53 -13.45
C ARG A 77 -8.91 24.08 -13.61
N ASN A 78 -7.95 23.37 -13.03
CA ASN A 78 -6.52 23.68 -13.11
C ASN A 78 -5.72 22.40 -13.43
N GLU A 79 -4.40 22.49 -13.45
CA GLU A 79 -3.53 21.32 -13.70
C GLU A 79 -3.73 20.22 -12.66
N LEU A 80 -3.93 20.57 -11.39
CA LEU A 80 -4.20 19.60 -10.34
C LEU A 80 -5.53 18.86 -10.58
N SER A 81 -6.59 19.58 -10.96
CA SER A 81 -7.88 18.94 -11.29
C SER A 81 -7.77 17.99 -12.46
N ARG A 82 -6.93 18.32 -13.46
CA ARG A 82 -6.66 17.44 -14.59
C ARG A 82 -5.89 16.18 -14.17
N LYS A 83 -4.93 16.31 -13.27
CA LYS A 83 -4.18 15.17 -12.73
C LYS A 83 -5.07 14.22 -11.93
N ILE A 84 -5.98 14.75 -11.15
CA ILE A 84 -6.88 13.94 -10.32
C ILE A 84 -7.97 13.28 -11.17
N ASP A 85 -8.58 14.04 -12.11
CA ASP A 85 -9.79 13.62 -12.83
C ASP A 85 -9.49 12.90 -14.17
N ILE A 86 -8.35 13.13 -14.83
CA ILE A 86 -8.10 12.62 -16.18
C ILE A 86 -6.88 11.71 -16.24
N ALA A 87 -5.70 12.21 -15.90
CA ALA A 87 -4.43 11.52 -16.09
C ALA A 87 -3.50 11.70 -14.88
N PRO A 88 -3.61 10.83 -13.88
CA PRO A 88 -2.79 10.89 -12.66
C PRO A 88 -1.30 10.83 -12.96
N ASN A 89 -0.90 10.03 -13.93
CA ASN A 89 0.48 9.92 -14.42
C ASN A 89 0.51 9.69 -15.94
N ARG A 90 1.72 9.56 -16.48
CA ARG A 90 1.94 9.38 -17.93
C ARG A 90 1.54 8.01 -18.47
N TYR A 91 1.38 7.03 -17.60
CA TYR A 91 1.25 5.62 -17.97
C TYR A 91 -0.14 5.06 -17.74
N THR A 92 -0.94 5.69 -16.85
CA THR A 92 -2.24 5.18 -16.45
C THR A 92 -3.34 6.22 -16.59
N THR A 93 -4.51 5.74 -16.96
CA THR A 93 -5.73 6.54 -16.90
C THR A 93 -6.21 6.66 -15.44
N ARG A 94 -7.08 7.61 -15.14
CA ARG A 94 -7.71 7.73 -13.83
C ARG A 94 -8.37 6.42 -13.38
N GLU A 95 -9.13 5.78 -14.26
CA GLU A 95 -9.82 4.53 -13.94
C GLU A 95 -8.84 3.42 -13.53
N GLN A 96 -7.76 3.23 -14.29
CA GLN A 96 -6.72 2.25 -13.97
C GLN A 96 -6.00 2.59 -12.66
N PHE A 97 -5.74 3.86 -12.41
CA PHE A 97 -5.08 4.32 -11.19
C PHE A 97 -5.95 4.06 -9.96
N VAL A 98 -7.22 4.43 -10.01
CA VAL A 98 -8.18 4.18 -8.92
C VAL A 98 -8.40 2.68 -8.73
N HIS A 99 -8.54 1.92 -9.82
CA HIS A 99 -8.64 0.47 -9.78
C HIS A 99 -7.44 -0.16 -9.05
N TRP A 100 -6.23 0.30 -9.37
CA TRP A 100 -5.01 -0.17 -8.70
C TRP A 100 -5.04 0.13 -7.20
N ILE A 101 -5.42 1.36 -6.78
CA ILE A 101 -5.53 1.73 -5.36
C ILE A 101 -6.51 0.81 -4.64
N VAL A 102 -7.72 0.65 -5.18
CA VAL A 102 -8.76 -0.16 -4.56
C VAL A 102 -8.32 -1.62 -4.46
N ARG A 103 -7.79 -2.19 -5.55
CA ARG A 103 -7.29 -3.56 -5.54
C ARG A 103 -6.16 -3.75 -4.51
N THR A 104 -5.23 -2.81 -4.44
CA THR A 104 -4.14 -2.85 -3.46
C THR A 104 -4.67 -2.83 -2.02
N LEU A 105 -5.63 -1.95 -1.73
CA LEU A 105 -6.25 -1.87 -0.40
C LEU A 105 -6.91 -3.19 0.04
N TYR A 106 -7.62 -3.84 -0.88
CA TYR A 106 -8.38 -5.05 -0.55
C TYR A 106 -7.55 -6.33 -0.57
N LEU A 107 -6.62 -6.49 -1.51
CA LEU A 107 -5.97 -7.77 -1.77
C LEU A 107 -4.48 -7.80 -1.38
N GLU A 108 -3.73 -6.77 -1.70
CA GLU A 108 -2.26 -6.83 -1.70
C GLU A 108 -1.61 -6.00 -0.59
N GLY A 109 -2.21 -4.87 -0.24
CA GLY A 109 -1.63 -3.87 0.66
C GLY A 109 -2.05 -4.03 2.12
N ASN A 110 -2.76 -5.09 2.48
CA ASN A 110 -3.29 -5.29 3.83
C ASN A 110 -4.00 -4.05 4.38
N GLY A 111 -4.88 -3.46 3.59
CA GLY A 111 -5.62 -2.25 3.94
C GLY A 111 -4.86 -0.95 3.72
N ASN A 112 -3.68 -0.98 3.12
CA ASN A 112 -2.86 0.21 2.87
C ASN A 112 -2.50 0.32 1.40
N ALA A 113 -2.55 1.54 0.86
CA ALA A 113 -2.01 1.85 -0.45
C ALA A 113 -1.28 3.19 -0.41
N VAL A 114 -0.10 3.26 -1.02
CA VAL A 114 0.76 4.44 -1.01
C VAL A 114 0.97 4.93 -2.44
N VAL A 115 0.84 6.23 -2.62
CA VAL A 115 1.12 6.91 -3.89
C VAL A 115 2.13 8.02 -3.64
N TRP A 116 3.19 8.04 -4.44
CA TRP A 116 4.21 9.07 -4.41
C TRP A 116 3.83 10.21 -5.35
N PRO A 117 3.62 11.44 -4.84
CA PRO A 117 3.45 12.61 -5.67
C PRO A 117 4.82 13.11 -6.14
N ASP A 118 5.09 13.03 -7.42
CA ASP A 118 6.25 13.70 -8.02
C ASP A 118 5.93 15.18 -8.19
N THR A 119 6.67 16.03 -7.49
CA THR A 119 6.42 17.48 -7.47
C THR A 119 7.59 18.24 -8.07
N LYS A 120 7.27 19.19 -8.96
CA LYS A 120 8.25 20.12 -9.51
C LYS A 120 7.75 21.56 -9.34
N ASN A 121 8.55 22.39 -8.70
CA ASN A 121 8.19 23.79 -8.40
C ASN A 121 6.86 23.93 -7.61
N GLY A 122 6.60 23.00 -6.68
CA GLY A 122 5.36 23.00 -5.90
C GLY A 122 4.10 22.50 -6.64
N ILE A 123 4.25 22.06 -7.89
CA ILE A 123 3.12 21.52 -8.71
C ILE A 123 3.32 20.01 -8.85
N ILE A 124 2.26 19.25 -8.62
CA ILE A 124 2.25 17.79 -8.81
C ILE A 124 2.34 17.50 -10.32
N GLN A 125 3.40 16.82 -10.72
CA GLN A 125 3.64 16.39 -12.09
C GLN A 125 3.03 15.02 -12.36
N ASP A 126 3.29 14.06 -11.50
CA ASP A 126 2.80 12.69 -11.64
C ASP A 126 2.44 12.11 -10.26
N LEU A 127 1.43 11.25 -10.22
CA LEU A 127 1.04 10.45 -9.07
C LEU A 127 1.46 9.00 -9.33
N ASN A 128 2.52 8.56 -8.66
CA ASN A 128 3.13 7.26 -8.90
C ASN A 128 2.71 6.26 -7.83
N PRO A 129 1.96 5.20 -8.18
CA PRO A 129 1.62 4.14 -7.25
C PRO A 129 2.88 3.41 -6.77
N ILE A 130 2.99 3.16 -5.47
CA ILE A 130 4.11 2.42 -4.88
C ILE A 130 3.65 1.00 -4.56
N PRO A 131 4.32 -0.03 -5.10
CA PRO A 131 4.00 -1.42 -4.78
C PRO A 131 4.03 -1.67 -3.28
N PRO A 132 3.09 -2.44 -2.70
CA PRO A 132 3.03 -2.72 -1.27
C PRO A 132 4.31 -3.33 -0.70
N SER A 133 5.03 -4.12 -1.50
CA SER A 133 6.33 -4.69 -1.13
C SER A 133 7.45 -3.68 -0.93
N MET A 134 7.29 -2.46 -1.43
CA MET A 134 8.28 -1.37 -1.33
C MET A 134 7.93 -0.33 -0.27
N ALA A 135 6.71 -0.34 0.26
CA ALA A 135 6.24 0.62 1.25
C ALA A 135 6.08 -0.03 2.62
N PHE A 136 6.72 0.52 3.63
CA PHE A 136 6.66 0.04 5.01
C PHE A 136 6.33 1.20 5.95
N PHE A 137 5.55 0.92 6.99
CA PHE A 137 5.17 1.91 7.97
C PHE A 137 5.95 1.69 9.26
N ILE A 138 6.58 2.75 9.75
CA ILE A 138 7.42 2.73 10.95
C ILE A 138 6.79 3.68 11.96
N GLN A 139 6.49 3.19 13.15
CA GLN A 139 6.02 4.05 14.23
C GLN A 139 7.13 5.03 14.64
N ASP A 140 6.76 6.31 14.74
CA ASP A 140 7.65 7.38 15.20
C ASP A 140 6.91 8.25 16.24
N GLY A 141 7.15 7.97 17.51
CA GLY A 141 6.44 8.59 18.62
C GLY A 141 4.92 8.34 18.57
N TRP A 142 4.13 9.41 18.49
CA TRP A 142 2.66 9.36 18.36
C TRP A 142 2.19 9.32 16.90
N GLY A 143 3.10 9.28 15.95
CA GLY A 143 2.81 9.23 14.52
C GLY A 143 3.54 8.08 13.85
N TYR A 144 3.76 8.24 12.55
CA TYR A 144 4.46 7.24 11.75
C TYR A 144 5.27 7.90 10.64
N LYS A 145 6.20 7.13 10.10
CA LYS A 145 6.93 7.43 8.87
C LYS A 145 6.65 6.34 7.84
N VAL A 146 6.77 6.72 6.59
CA VAL A 146 6.65 5.78 5.47
C VAL A 146 8.04 5.53 4.92
N ASN A 147 8.49 4.28 4.95
CA ASN A 147 9.74 3.88 4.32
C ASN A 147 9.44 3.37 2.91
N ILE A 148 10.04 3.98 1.90
CA ILE A 148 9.91 3.59 0.50
C ILE A 148 11.29 3.31 -0.05
N GLY A 149 11.54 2.06 -0.43
CA GLY A 149 12.82 1.66 -1.02
C GLY A 149 14.04 1.92 -0.12
N GLY A 150 13.86 1.87 1.22
CA GLY A 150 14.94 2.08 2.19
C GLY A 150 15.12 3.54 2.64
N LYS A 151 14.30 4.47 2.16
CA LYS A 151 14.29 5.87 2.61
C LYS A 151 13.03 6.18 3.40
N GLU A 152 13.19 6.91 4.49
CA GLU A 152 12.08 7.35 5.35
C GLU A 152 11.52 8.69 4.90
N TYR A 153 10.21 8.78 4.86
CA TYR A 153 9.46 9.97 4.47
C TYR A 153 8.40 10.29 5.52
N THR A 154 8.09 11.57 5.68
CA THR A 154 6.97 12.00 6.51
C THR A 154 5.63 11.68 5.82
N PRO A 155 4.55 11.45 6.57
CA PRO A 155 3.24 11.18 6.00
C PRO A 155 2.77 12.25 5.02
N ASP A 156 3.11 13.51 5.27
CA ASP A 156 2.75 14.66 4.42
C ASP A 156 3.42 14.64 3.03
N SER A 157 4.46 13.82 2.88
CA SER A 157 5.19 13.69 1.60
C SER A 157 4.57 12.68 0.66
N VAL A 158 3.58 11.91 1.10
CA VAL A 158 2.96 10.83 0.33
C VAL A 158 1.44 10.88 0.44
N LEU A 159 0.74 10.29 -0.52
CA LEU A 159 -0.69 10.01 -0.36
C LEU A 159 -0.84 8.60 0.18
N HIS A 160 -1.27 8.49 1.42
CA HIS A 160 -1.52 7.23 2.08
C HIS A 160 -3.02 6.99 2.21
N PHE A 161 -3.49 5.93 1.58
CA PHE A 161 -4.87 5.46 1.64
C PHE A 161 -4.97 4.32 2.64
N VAL A 162 -5.98 4.38 3.49
CA VAL A 162 -6.18 3.42 4.58
C VAL A 162 -7.59 2.84 4.49
N LEU A 163 -7.69 1.52 4.53
CA LEU A 163 -8.94 0.78 4.61
C LEU A 163 -9.04 0.08 5.96
N ASN A 164 -10.17 0.18 6.63
CA ASN A 164 -10.40 -0.39 7.97
C ASN A 164 -9.27 -0.01 8.95
N PRO A 165 -9.21 1.24 9.44
CA PRO A 165 -8.17 1.68 10.35
C PRO A 165 -8.05 0.75 11.57
N ASP A 166 -6.82 0.41 11.93
CA ASP A 166 -6.53 -0.39 13.11
C ASP A 166 -6.90 0.38 14.40
N SER A 167 -7.39 -0.32 15.40
CA SER A 167 -7.84 0.30 16.65
C SER A 167 -6.69 0.86 17.50
N CYS A 168 -5.50 0.29 17.39
CA CYS A 168 -4.30 0.73 18.12
C CYS A 168 -3.49 1.75 17.32
N PHE A 169 -3.45 1.57 16.00
CA PHE A 169 -2.69 2.41 15.09
C PHE A 169 -3.60 2.91 13.95
N PRO A 170 -4.33 4.02 14.17
CA PRO A 170 -5.34 4.51 13.21
C PRO A 170 -4.80 4.84 11.81
N TRP A 171 -3.49 5.02 11.67
CA TRP A 171 -2.84 5.23 10.39
C TRP A 171 -2.53 3.94 9.63
N LEU A 172 -2.69 2.77 10.26
CA LEU A 172 -2.57 1.49 9.58
C LEU A 172 -3.93 0.98 9.17
N GLY A 173 -4.01 0.47 7.95
CA GLY A 173 -5.16 -0.27 7.49
C GLY A 173 -5.11 -1.72 7.94
N THR A 174 -6.27 -2.33 8.01
CA THR A 174 -6.41 -3.76 8.25
C THR A 174 -7.11 -4.39 7.07
N GLY A 175 -6.39 -5.25 6.36
CA GLY A 175 -6.96 -6.02 5.24
C GLY A 175 -7.95 -7.07 5.74
N TYR A 176 -8.80 -7.52 4.83
CA TYR A 176 -9.70 -8.64 5.11
C TYR A 176 -8.88 -9.92 5.21
N ARG A 177 -8.99 -10.59 6.36
CA ARG A 177 -8.38 -11.90 6.60
C ARG A 177 -9.51 -12.90 6.74
N VAL A 178 -9.40 -14.02 6.04
CA VAL A 178 -10.24 -15.18 6.31
C VAL A 178 -9.58 -15.92 7.47
N SER A 179 -10.23 -15.87 8.61
CA SER A 179 -9.86 -16.67 9.80
C SER A 179 -10.31 -18.11 9.66
#